data_166fcef474eff96ffccc944e00bd6411
#
_entry.id   166fcef474eff96ffccc944e00bd6411
#
_cell.length_a   1.000
_cell.length_b   1.000
_cell.length_c   1.000
_cell.angle_alpha   90.00
_cell.angle_beta   90.00
_cell.angle_gamma   90.00
#
_symmetry.space_group_name_H-M   'P 1'
#
loop_
_entity.id
_entity.type
_entity.pdbx_description
1 polymer ?
#
loop_
_entity_poly.entity_id
_entity_poly.type
_entity_poly.pdbx_seq_one_letter_code
_entity_poly.pdbx_strand_id
1 'polypeptide(L)'
;MTANNENRIIPNLNYPIGFFSILIFIIFFLSLFDVQKGDSLVVLSIIWSVLSSGFIGANVFCNSKKTISLTCGILCLNGFYYFMCGEAFSLFLSVVAAVLLSKFCRDYSFENVFYISVGVCVTLGVIFGLLYERCLNITRFLANASQGNSFVFAIINDAYSLLFGNAFSDLFYIKDYAGALMIDNKLYSGVIEIFKADKENPASCIAVYMTGRYFANIFLSIGLFTALFSRVRDKYLFSFISSFVLCLIVGNNLAFCLFLIFYNPFIYLAYLICLGIDSFVCSLIDIRVGFDTSASLFEMIKYIDKPIYFLLIGALSSILMYFAAVLVLSKYDLENHRILPKSVRQLTKYLGGEENISGYENGIVYVKNPNLIDVLMLDCLIKENAVTLNTEDYDLIKKYYDL
;
A
#
# COMPACT_ATOMS: atom_id res chain seq x y z
N MET A 1 -0.05 9.28 26.73
CA MET A 1 -0.26 8.65 25.40
C MET A 1 -0.59 9.65 24.27
N THR A 2 -0.52 10.93 24.50
CA THR A 2 -1.08 11.97 23.61
C THR A 2 -0.07 12.84 22.86
N ALA A 3 1.19 12.87 23.22
CA ALA A 3 2.15 13.83 22.63
C ALA A 3 2.93 13.34 21.39
N ASN A 4 2.94 12.06 21.06
CA ASN A 4 3.80 11.50 19.99
C ASN A 4 3.14 11.36 18.61
N ASN A 5 1.87 11.72 18.45
CA ASN A 5 1.16 11.55 17.15
C ASN A 5 1.11 12.83 16.31
N GLU A 6 1.55 13.98 16.83
CA GLU A 6 1.33 15.27 16.18
C GLU A 6 2.19 15.51 14.92
N ASN A 7 3.32 14.83 14.78
CA ASN A 7 4.27 15.06 13.68
C ASN A 7 4.29 13.97 12.61
N ARG A 8 3.42 12.96 12.67
CA ARG A 8 3.33 11.98 11.59
C ARG A 8 2.63 12.57 10.38
N ILE A 9 3.33 12.64 9.27
CA ILE A 9 2.78 13.07 7.97
C ILE A 9 1.69 12.09 7.51
N ILE A 10 1.80 10.83 7.87
CA ILE A 10 0.91 9.74 7.45
C ILE A 10 0.18 9.17 8.68
N PRO A 11 -1.15 9.11 8.69
CA PRO A 11 -1.92 8.51 9.78
C PRO A 11 -1.66 7.01 9.89
N ASN A 12 -1.80 6.51 11.11
CA ASN A 12 -1.66 5.07 11.36
C ASN A 12 -2.89 4.31 10.80
N LEU A 13 -2.78 3.76 9.60
CA LEU A 13 -3.86 3.03 8.93
C LEU A 13 -3.84 1.50 9.15
N ASN A 14 -3.11 1.03 10.15
CA ASN A 14 -2.97 -0.40 10.38
C ASN A 14 -4.28 -1.15 10.57
N TYR A 15 -5.06 -0.73 11.56
CA TYR A 15 -6.33 -1.41 11.82
C TYR A 15 -7.27 -1.36 10.60
N PRO A 16 -7.48 -0.21 9.93
CA PRO A 16 -8.25 -0.16 8.69
C PRO A 16 -7.76 -1.13 7.63
N ILE A 17 -6.44 -1.21 7.36
CA ILE A 17 -5.89 -2.12 6.36
C ILE A 17 -6.12 -3.59 6.75
N GLY A 18 -5.91 -3.95 8.01
CA GLY A 18 -6.13 -5.30 8.49
C GLY A 18 -7.60 -5.74 8.36
N PHE A 19 -8.53 -4.90 8.79
CA PHE A 19 -9.97 -5.18 8.62
C PHE A 19 -10.39 -5.22 7.15
N PHE A 20 -9.85 -4.35 6.32
CA PHE A 20 -10.09 -4.35 4.89
C PHE A 20 -9.62 -5.66 4.23
N SER A 21 -8.46 -6.17 4.64
CA SER A 21 -7.96 -7.47 4.15
C SER A 21 -8.89 -8.62 4.48
N ILE A 22 -9.41 -8.66 5.71
CA ILE A 22 -10.41 -9.67 6.12
C ILE A 22 -11.69 -9.53 5.29
N LEU A 23 -12.14 -8.32 5.05
CA LEU A 23 -13.36 -8.06 4.28
C LEU A 23 -13.21 -8.52 2.83
N ILE A 24 -12.08 -8.23 2.17
CA ILE A 24 -11.79 -8.74 0.83
C ILE A 24 -11.80 -10.28 0.82
N PHE A 25 -11.21 -10.90 1.85
CA PHE A 25 -11.19 -12.35 1.99
C PHE A 25 -12.61 -12.93 2.10
N ILE A 26 -13.47 -12.32 2.92
CA ILE A 26 -14.88 -12.73 3.06
C ILE A 26 -15.62 -12.60 1.73
N ILE A 27 -15.46 -11.48 1.02
CA ILE A 27 -16.11 -11.24 -0.27
C ILE A 27 -15.61 -12.23 -1.33
N PHE A 28 -14.31 -12.50 -1.37
CA PHE A 28 -13.75 -13.54 -2.23
C PHE A 28 -14.39 -14.90 -1.94
N PHE A 29 -14.49 -15.29 -0.66
CA PHE A 29 -15.11 -16.54 -0.27
C PHE A 29 -16.59 -16.59 -0.67
N LEU A 30 -17.34 -15.51 -0.47
CA LEU A 30 -18.73 -15.41 -0.91
C LEU A 30 -18.87 -15.45 -2.44
N SER A 31 -17.92 -14.90 -3.19
CA SER A 31 -17.94 -14.93 -4.66
C SER A 31 -17.74 -16.33 -5.25
N LEU A 32 -17.19 -17.27 -4.47
CA LEU A 32 -17.14 -18.69 -4.86
C LEU A 32 -18.53 -19.35 -4.87
N PHE A 33 -19.52 -18.71 -4.25
CA PHE A 33 -20.93 -19.16 -4.18
C PHE A 33 -21.87 -18.31 -5.07
N ASP A 34 -21.39 -17.83 -6.22
CA ASP A 34 -22.16 -17.08 -7.23
C ASP A 34 -22.75 -15.71 -6.80
N VAL A 35 -22.17 -15.03 -5.83
CA VAL A 35 -22.54 -13.65 -5.53
C VAL A 35 -21.96 -12.71 -6.60
N GLN A 36 -22.80 -11.87 -7.22
CA GLN A 36 -22.43 -10.97 -8.33
C GLN A 36 -21.22 -10.07 -7.98
N LYS A 37 -20.16 -10.13 -8.81
CA LYS A 37 -18.85 -9.48 -8.56
C LYS A 37 -18.88 -7.93 -8.67
N GLY A 38 -19.79 -7.36 -9.47
CA GLY A 38 -19.80 -5.92 -9.74
C GLY A 38 -20.14 -5.06 -8.53
N ASP A 39 -21.16 -5.43 -7.79
CA ASP A 39 -21.62 -4.65 -6.64
C ASP A 39 -20.68 -4.77 -5.42
N SER A 40 -19.87 -5.83 -5.37
CA SER A 40 -18.96 -6.09 -4.25
C SER A 40 -17.82 -5.06 -4.14
N LEU A 41 -17.30 -4.54 -5.26
CA LEU A 41 -16.25 -3.52 -5.27
C LEU A 41 -16.76 -2.17 -4.76
N VAL A 42 -17.99 -1.81 -5.10
CA VAL A 42 -18.62 -0.57 -4.61
C VAL A 42 -18.83 -0.64 -3.10
N VAL A 43 -19.34 -1.75 -2.60
CA VAL A 43 -19.51 -1.98 -1.16
C VAL A 43 -18.16 -1.94 -0.43
N LEU A 44 -17.13 -2.57 -1.00
CA LEU A 44 -15.77 -2.52 -0.48
C LEU A 44 -15.22 -1.09 -0.39
N SER A 45 -15.40 -0.29 -1.45
CA SER A 45 -14.91 1.10 -1.47
C SER A 45 -15.61 1.97 -0.42
N ILE A 46 -16.91 1.78 -0.22
CA ILE A 46 -17.68 2.49 0.81
C ILE A 46 -17.18 2.10 2.20
N ILE A 47 -17.08 0.81 2.51
CA ILE A 47 -16.63 0.33 3.82
C ILE A 47 -15.20 0.81 4.09
N TRP A 48 -14.30 0.70 3.12
CA TRP A 48 -12.94 1.22 3.23
C TRP A 48 -12.91 2.71 3.54
N SER A 49 -13.72 3.50 2.85
CA SER A 49 -13.80 4.93 3.02
C SER A 49 -14.28 5.32 4.43
N VAL A 50 -15.25 4.58 4.97
CA VAL A 50 -15.71 4.75 6.36
C VAL A 50 -14.62 4.40 7.36
N LEU A 51 -13.99 3.24 7.20
CA LEU A 51 -12.95 2.76 8.12
C LEU A 51 -11.73 3.70 8.11
N SER A 52 -11.23 4.06 6.92
CA SER A 52 -10.03 4.89 6.79
C SER A 52 -10.28 6.33 7.26
N SER A 53 -11.36 6.97 6.82
CA SER A 53 -11.67 8.35 7.22
C SER A 53 -12.05 8.48 8.70
N GLY A 54 -12.78 7.50 9.25
CA GLY A 54 -13.11 7.44 10.66
C GLY A 54 -11.85 7.32 11.52
N PHE A 55 -10.91 6.47 11.13
CA PHE A 55 -9.66 6.28 11.84
C PHE A 55 -8.72 7.50 11.73
N ILE A 56 -8.61 8.10 10.54
CA ILE A 56 -7.85 9.33 10.30
C ILE A 56 -8.44 10.48 11.14
N GLY A 57 -9.74 10.68 11.09
CA GLY A 57 -10.42 11.72 11.83
C GLY A 57 -10.26 11.55 13.35
N ALA A 58 -10.37 10.33 13.87
CA ALA A 58 -10.17 10.05 15.28
C ALA A 58 -8.74 10.39 15.75
N ASN A 59 -7.74 10.10 14.91
CA ASN A 59 -6.34 10.40 15.25
C ASN A 59 -5.99 11.90 15.14
N VAL A 60 -6.57 12.62 14.16
CA VAL A 60 -6.23 14.03 13.92
C VAL A 60 -7.06 14.97 14.78
N PHE A 61 -8.36 14.72 14.91
CA PHE A 61 -9.25 15.67 15.62
C PHE A 61 -9.37 15.39 17.12
N CYS A 62 -9.15 14.14 17.55
CA CYS A 62 -9.46 13.70 18.93
C CYS A 62 -10.89 14.07 19.36
N ASN A 63 -11.79 14.23 18.40
CA ASN A 63 -13.17 14.69 18.59
C ASN A 63 -14.13 13.89 17.70
N SER A 64 -15.05 13.17 18.33
CA SER A 64 -15.99 12.28 17.64
C SER A 64 -16.90 12.98 16.64
N LYS A 65 -17.37 14.20 16.96
CA LYS A 65 -18.23 14.96 16.04
C LYS A 65 -17.49 15.37 14.77
N LYS A 66 -16.26 15.89 14.87
CA LYS A 66 -15.44 16.24 13.70
C LYS A 66 -15.07 15.00 12.88
N THR A 67 -14.79 13.88 13.55
CA THR A 67 -14.52 12.59 12.90
C THR A 67 -15.71 12.13 12.06
N ILE A 68 -16.92 12.15 12.63
CA ILE A 68 -18.15 11.81 11.92
C ILE A 68 -18.35 12.73 10.71
N SER A 69 -18.09 14.05 10.86
CA SER A 69 -18.20 15.01 9.76
C SER A 69 -17.29 14.70 8.60
N LEU A 70 -16.02 14.36 8.87
CA LEU A 70 -15.07 13.93 7.85
C LEU A 70 -15.54 12.66 7.15
N THR A 71 -15.99 11.65 7.92
CA THR A 71 -16.48 10.40 7.38
C THR A 71 -17.71 10.61 6.49
N CYS A 72 -18.65 11.45 6.89
CA CYS A 72 -19.79 11.84 6.06
C CYS A 72 -19.33 12.51 4.75
N GLY A 73 -18.34 13.41 4.80
CA GLY A 73 -17.79 14.03 3.60
C GLY A 73 -17.22 12.97 2.63
N ILE A 74 -16.38 12.06 3.10
CA ILE A 74 -15.80 11.00 2.26
C ILE A 74 -16.87 10.04 1.72
N LEU A 75 -17.92 9.75 2.47
CA LEU A 75 -19.08 9.00 1.96
C LEU A 75 -19.80 9.75 0.84
N CYS A 76 -19.96 11.07 0.97
CA CYS A 76 -20.53 11.89 -0.10
C CYS A 76 -19.65 11.84 -1.36
N LEU A 77 -18.33 11.89 -1.25
CA LEU A 77 -17.41 11.76 -2.37
C LEU A 77 -17.66 10.46 -3.14
N ASN A 78 -17.70 9.33 -2.43
CA ASN A 78 -17.95 8.01 -3.04
C ASN A 78 -19.36 7.93 -3.66
N GLY A 79 -20.37 8.39 -2.94
CA GLY A 79 -21.77 8.35 -3.39
C GLY A 79 -22.01 9.18 -4.65
N PHE A 80 -21.51 10.42 -4.70
CA PHE A 80 -21.65 11.27 -5.89
C PHE A 80 -20.83 10.76 -7.07
N TYR A 81 -19.61 10.25 -6.84
CA TYR A 81 -18.84 9.62 -7.90
C TYR A 81 -19.57 8.41 -8.48
N TYR A 82 -20.07 7.50 -7.62
CA TYR A 82 -20.86 6.34 -8.05
C TYR A 82 -22.11 6.75 -8.82
N PHE A 83 -22.84 7.76 -8.33
CA PHE A 83 -24.02 8.28 -9.01
C PHE A 83 -23.72 8.80 -10.42
N MET A 84 -22.54 9.41 -10.63
CA MET A 84 -22.14 9.99 -11.91
C MET A 84 -21.63 8.96 -12.92
N CYS A 85 -20.93 7.92 -12.51
CA CYS A 85 -20.28 6.99 -13.41
C CYS A 85 -20.58 5.50 -13.19
N GLY A 86 -21.31 5.14 -12.12
CA GLY A 86 -21.65 3.74 -11.80
C GLY A 86 -20.50 2.88 -11.30
N GLU A 87 -19.36 3.48 -11.00
CA GLU A 87 -18.13 2.77 -10.60
C GLU A 87 -17.68 3.13 -9.16
N ALA A 88 -16.87 2.26 -8.55
CA ALA A 88 -16.31 2.51 -7.24
C ALA A 88 -15.24 3.61 -7.29
N PHE A 89 -15.27 4.54 -6.32
CA PHE A 89 -14.22 5.54 -6.20
C PHE A 89 -12.92 4.92 -5.70
N SER A 90 -11.80 5.50 -6.10
CA SER A 90 -10.45 5.04 -5.74
C SER A 90 -10.23 4.93 -4.23
N LEU A 91 -9.80 3.76 -3.79
CA LEU A 91 -9.48 3.48 -2.38
C LEU A 91 -8.33 4.35 -1.88
N PHE A 92 -7.31 4.52 -2.69
CA PHE A 92 -6.15 5.35 -2.36
C PHE A 92 -6.51 6.85 -2.32
N LEU A 93 -7.22 7.36 -3.32
CA LEU A 93 -7.61 8.77 -3.38
C LEU A 93 -8.58 9.15 -2.25
N SER A 94 -9.45 8.25 -1.80
CA SER A 94 -10.31 8.51 -0.64
C SER A 94 -9.52 8.71 0.66
N VAL A 95 -8.44 7.93 0.85
CA VAL A 95 -7.51 8.12 1.97
C VAL A 95 -6.76 9.45 1.86
N VAL A 96 -6.24 9.78 0.68
CA VAL A 96 -5.55 11.06 0.44
C VAL A 96 -6.49 12.24 0.73
N ALA A 97 -7.72 12.19 0.24
CA ALA A 97 -8.73 13.22 0.52
C ALA A 97 -9.02 13.34 2.02
N ALA A 98 -9.18 12.20 2.73
CA ALA A 98 -9.41 12.21 4.17
C ALA A 98 -8.22 12.81 4.95
N VAL A 99 -6.99 12.50 4.58
CA VAL A 99 -5.77 13.06 5.19
C VAL A 99 -5.68 14.56 4.96
N LEU A 100 -5.86 15.01 3.72
CA LEU A 100 -5.79 16.43 3.38
C LEU A 100 -6.87 17.25 4.09
N LEU A 101 -8.13 16.78 4.04
CA LEU A 101 -9.24 17.44 4.72
C LEU A 101 -9.08 17.44 6.23
N SER A 102 -8.63 16.35 6.84
CA SER A 102 -8.44 16.29 8.29
C SER A 102 -7.39 17.30 8.77
N LYS A 103 -6.29 17.43 8.02
CA LYS A 103 -5.25 18.42 8.34
C LYS A 103 -5.74 19.86 8.13
N PHE A 104 -6.41 20.10 7.00
CA PHE A 104 -6.95 21.43 6.68
C PHE A 104 -8.00 21.86 7.69
N CYS A 105 -8.88 20.96 8.12
CA CYS A 105 -10.00 21.26 9.02
C CYS A 105 -9.64 21.15 10.51
N ARG A 106 -8.38 20.92 10.89
CA ARG A 106 -7.97 20.65 12.27
C ARG A 106 -8.45 21.72 13.25
N ASP A 107 -8.25 22.98 12.88
CA ASP A 107 -8.49 24.13 13.78
C ASP A 107 -9.90 24.72 13.65
N TYR A 108 -10.72 24.23 12.72
CA TYR A 108 -12.08 24.73 12.53
C TYR A 108 -13.08 24.17 13.55
N SER A 109 -14.21 24.90 13.76
CA SER A 109 -15.33 24.39 14.54
C SER A 109 -15.98 23.15 13.88
N PHE A 110 -16.74 22.38 14.66
CA PHE A 110 -17.45 21.19 14.13
C PHE A 110 -18.32 21.52 12.93
N GLU A 111 -19.11 22.59 13.00
CA GLU A 111 -20.01 23.01 11.92
C GLU A 111 -19.23 23.32 10.63
N ASN A 112 -18.14 24.06 10.74
CA ASN A 112 -17.29 24.38 9.59
C ASN A 112 -16.63 23.11 9.01
N VAL A 113 -16.17 22.19 9.84
CA VAL A 113 -15.63 20.91 9.38
C VAL A 113 -16.67 20.13 8.58
N PHE A 114 -17.93 20.13 9.04
CA PHE A 114 -19.03 19.46 8.33
C PHE A 114 -19.27 20.08 6.94
N TYR A 115 -19.49 21.39 6.88
CA TYR A 115 -19.79 22.07 5.62
C TYR A 115 -18.60 22.00 4.63
N ILE A 116 -17.38 22.17 5.11
CA ILE A 116 -16.18 22.08 4.26
C ILE A 116 -15.99 20.65 3.76
N SER A 117 -16.07 19.65 4.65
CA SER A 117 -15.85 18.25 4.25
C SER A 117 -16.91 17.79 3.24
N VAL A 118 -18.18 18.04 3.50
CA VAL A 118 -19.27 17.67 2.60
C VAL A 118 -19.18 18.45 1.29
N GLY A 119 -19.04 19.80 1.35
CA GLY A 119 -18.99 20.64 0.16
C GLY A 119 -17.82 20.30 -0.77
N VAL A 120 -16.62 20.17 -0.23
CA VAL A 120 -15.42 19.80 -1.01
C VAL A 120 -15.56 18.39 -1.59
N CYS A 121 -16.02 17.43 -0.79
CA CYS A 121 -16.13 16.04 -1.23
C CYS A 121 -17.22 15.83 -2.29
N VAL A 122 -18.37 16.51 -2.18
CA VAL A 122 -19.41 16.51 -3.22
C VAL A 122 -18.85 17.10 -4.51
N THR A 123 -18.19 18.24 -4.43
CA THR A 123 -17.60 18.89 -5.61
C THR A 123 -16.56 17.99 -6.29
N LEU A 124 -15.67 17.37 -5.51
CA LEU A 124 -14.68 16.43 -6.04
C LEU A 124 -15.35 15.19 -6.64
N GLY A 125 -16.37 14.63 -5.98
CA GLY A 125 -17.12 13.47 -6.51
C GLY A 125 -17.74 13.75 -7.87
N VAL A 126 -18.36 14.93 -8.04
CA VAL A 126 -18.93 15.38 -9.31
C VAL A 126 -17.82 15.59 -10.36
N ILE A 127 -16.75 16.29 -10.01
CA ILE A 127 -15.64 16.55 -10.94
C ILE A 127 -15.00 15.25 -11.43
N PHE A 128 -14.66 14.34 -10.52
CA PHE A 128 -14.08 13.05 -10.90
C PHE A 128 -15.05 12.19 -11.69
N GLY A 129 -16.34 12.21 -11.36
CA GLY A 129 -17.37 11.54 -12.15
C GLY A 129 -17.49 12.06 -13.58
N LEU A 130 -17.47 13.38 -13.77
CA LEU A 130 -17.47 14.00 -15.10
C LEU A 130 -16.18 13.72 -15.89
N LEU A 131 -15.07 13.55 -15.21
CA LEU A 131 -13.77 13.23 -15.83
C LEU A 131 -13.58 11.73 -16.08
N TYR A 132 -14.48 10.88 -15.62
CA TYR A 132 -14.34 9.43 -15.68
C TYR A 132 -14.07 8.90 -17.10
N GLU A 133 -14.86 9.32 -18.10
CA GLU A 133 -14.64 8.91 -19.49
C GLU A 133 -13.26 9.38 -20.03
N ARG A 134 -12.82 10.56 -19.62
CA ARG A 134 -11.48 11.05 -19.97
C ARG A 134 -10.39 10.22 -19.32
N CYS A 135 -10.57 9.84 -18.07
CA CYS A 135 -9.67 8.92 -17.37
C CYS A 135 -9.62 7.55 -18.06
N LEU A 136 -10.76 7.01 -18.51
CA LEU A 136 -10.79 5.76 -19.30
C LEU A 136 -10.02 5.86 -20.61
N ASN A 137 -10.11 6.99 -21.32
CA ASN A 137 -9.35 7.19 -22.56
C ASN A 137 -7.85 7.27 -22.30
N ILE A 138 -7.43 7.93 -21.22
CA ILE A 138 -6.02 7.93 -20.77
C ILE A 138 -5.58 6.51 -20.41
N THR A 139 -6.40 5.77 -19.72
CA THR A 139 -6.16 4.35 -19.39
C THR A 139 -5.93 3.51 -20.63
N ARG A 140 -6.82 3.63 -21.62
CA ARG A 140 -6.67 2.94 -22.93
C ARG A 140 -5.37 3.34 -23.63
N PHE A 141 -5.05 4.61 -23.64
CA PHE A 141 -3.80 5.11 -24.23
C PHE A 141 -2.56 4.54 -23.52
N LEU A 142 -2.53 4.57 -22.17
CA LEU A 142 -1.43 4.02 -21.40
C LEU A 142 -1.27 2.52 -21.62
N ALA A 143 -2.36 1.79 -21.65
CA ALA A 143 -2.35 0.37 -21.89
C ALA A 143 -1.83 0.03 -23.28
N ASN A 144 -2.29 0.73 -24.33
CA ASN A 144 -1.78 0.54 -25.68
C ASN A 144 -0.31 0.94 -25.81
N ALA A 145 0.10 2.03 -25.20
CA ALA A 145 1.49 2.49 -25.22
C ALA A 145 2.45 1.53 -24.50
N SER A 146 1.97 0.83 -23.49
CA SER A 146 2.77 -0.12 -22.71
C SER A 146 2.81 -1.55 -23.30
N GLN A 147 1.95 -1.89 -24.25
CA GLN A 147 1.90 -3.23 -24.90
C GLN A 147 3.19 -3.50 -25.67
N GLY A 148 4.10 -2.90 -25.91
CA GLY A 148 5.40 -3.28 -26.52
C GLY A 148 6.50 -3.57 -25.51
N ASN A 149 6.25 -3.31 -24.23
CA ASN A 149 7.27 -3.40 -23.19
C ASN A 149 6.71 -3.95 -21.90
N SER A 150 7.00 -5.21 -21.62
CA SER A 150 6.52 -5.93 -20.44
C SER A 150 6.97 -5.30 -19.11
N PHE A 151 8.15 -4.69 -19.06
CA PHE A 151 8.63 -3.94 -17.89
C PHE A 151 7.71 -2.75 -17.56
N VAL A 152 7.47 -1.92 -18.57
CA VAL A 152 6.61 -0.73 -18.41
C VAL A 152 5.17 -1.13 -18.11
N PHE A 153 4.67 -2.16 -18.81
CA PHE A 153 3.32 -2.67 -18.60
C PHE A 153 3.11 -3.12 -17.15
N ALA A 154 4.02 -3.91 -16.58
CA ALA A 154 3.88 -4.43 -15.22
C ALA A 154 3.84 -3.30 -14.17
N ILE A 155 4.73 -2.30 -14.29
CA ILE A 155 4.77 -1.16 -13.38
C ILE A 155 3.47 -0.33 -13.47
N ILE A 156 3.05 0.01 -14.68
CA ILE A 156 1.84 0.83 -14.88
C ILE A 156 0.60 0.05 -14.41
N ASN A 157 0.54 -1.24 -14.70
CA ASN A 157 -0.58 -2.09 -14.31
C ASN A 157 -0.76 -2.16 -12.79
N ASP A 158 0.32 -2.33 -12.04
CA ASP A 158 0.28 -2.40 -10.58
C ASP A 158 0.01 -1.01 -9.95
N ALA A 159 0.69 0.03 -10.42
CA ALA A 159 0.44 1.40 -9.96
C ALA A 159 -0.99 1.85 -10.25
N TYR A 160 -1.53 1.47 -11.41
CA TYR A 160 -2.93 1.74 -11.75
C TYR A 160 -3.88 0.99 -10.83
N SER A 161 -3.60 -0.28 -10.50
CA SER A 161 -4.43 -1.05 -9.57
C SER A 161 -4.50 -0.43 -8.19
N LEU A 162 -3.40 0.16 -7.71
CA LEU A 162 -3.37 0.90 -6.45
C LEU A 162 -4.25 2.16 -6.50
N LEU A 163 -4.21 2.89 -7.61
CA LEU A 163 -4.97 4.14 -7.77
C LEU A 163 -6.47 3.89 -7.99
N PHE A 164 -6.85 2.89 -8.78
CA PHE A 164 -8.22 2.70 -9.26
C PHE A 164 -8.88 1.42 -8.74
N GLY A 165 -8.18 0.59 -7.97
CA GLY A 165 -8.70 -0.65 -7.41
C GLY A 165 -8.73 -1.84 -8.37
N ASN A 166 -8.61 -1.62 -9.68
CA ASN A 166 -8.60 -2.65 -10.71
C ASN A 166 -7.33 -2.54 -11.54
N ALA A 167 -6.68 -3.67 -11.85
CA ALA A 167 -5.53 -3.67 -12.74
C ALA A 167 -5.94 -3.43 -14.21
N PHE A 168 -5.05 -2.91 -15.05
CA PHE A 168 -5.26 -2.84 -16.51
C PHE A 168 -5.57 -4.20 -17.11
N SER A 169 -4.87 -5.24 -16.64
CA SER A 169 -5.11 -6.60 -17.06
C SER A 169 -6.58 -6.99 -16.89
N ASP A 170 -7.21 -6.58 -15.80
CA ASP A 170 -8.61 -6.89 -15.53
C ASP A 170 -9.54 -6.13 -16.48
N LEU A 171 -9.19 -4.89 -16.83
CA LEU A 171 -9.93 -4.09 -17.80
C LEU A 171 -9.77 -4.61 -19.24
N PHE A 172 -8.55 -5.08 -19.60
CA PHE A 172 -8.24 -5.54 -20.94
C PHE A 172 -8.79 -6.92 -21.26
N TYR A 173 -8.78 -7.84 -20.26
CA TYR A 173 -8.98 -9.26 -20.50
C TYR A 173 -10.24 -9.84 -19.85
N ILE A 174 -10.89 -9.09 -18.97
CA ILE A 174 -12.12 -9.54 -18.28
C ILE A 174 -13.34 -8.72 -18.66
N LYS A 175 -13.18 -7.44 -19.04
CA LYS A 175 -14.32 -6.55 -19.41
C LYS A 175 -14.53 -6.46 -20.91
N ASP A 176 -15.78 -6.41 -21.34
CA ASP A 176 -16.27 -6.47 -22.73
C ASP A 176 -15.61 -5.49 -23.72
N TYR A 177 -15.09 -4.36 -23.27
CA TYR A 177 -14.53 -3.38 -24.19
C TYR A 177 -13.06 -3.64 -24.57
N ALA A 178 -12.37 -4.53 -23.85
CA ALA A 178 -11.00 -4.92 -24.13
C ALA A 178 -10.76 -6.42 -23.89
N GLY A 179 -11.76 -7.15 -23.43
CA GLY A 179 -11.70 -8.56 -23.07
C GLY A 179 -11.69 -9.53 -24.24
N ALA A 180 -11.62 -9.04 -25.46
CA ALA A 180 -11.62 -9.87 -26.65
C ALA A 180 -10.40 -9.56 -27.53
N LEU A 181 -9.63 -10.59 -27.87
CA LEU A 181 -8.48 -10.50 -28.76
C LEU A 181 -8.73 -11.31 -30.02
N MET A 182 -8.44 -10.73 -31.16
CA MET A 182 -8.53 -11.41 -32.45
C MET A 182 -7.18 -12.07 -32.78
N ILE A 183 -7.13 -13.39 -32.78
CA ILE A 183 -5.99 -14.19 -33.19
C ILE A 183 -6.44 -15.08 -34.36
N ASP A 184 -5.75 -15.01 -35.50
CA ASP A 184 -6.06 -15.77 -36.73
C ASP A 184 -7.56 -15.68 -37.16
N ASN A 185 -8.15 -14.49 -37.13
CA ASN A 185 -9.55 -14.21 -37.44
C ASN A 185 -10.58 -14.87 -36.50
N LYS A 186 -10.15 -15.39 -35.35
CA LYS A 186 -11.03 -15.85 -34.26
C LYS A 186 -10.96 -14.88 -33.09
N LEU A 187 -12.12 -14.58 -32.54
CA LEU A 187 -12.23 -13.74 -31.36
C LEU A 187 -12.14 -14.62 -30.10
N TYR A 188 -11.13 -14.35 -29.26
CA TYR A 188 -10.96 -14.99 -27.96
C TYR A 188 -11.29 -13.99 -26.86
N SER A 189 -12.12 -14.40 -25.91
CA SER A 189 -12.62 -13.55 -24.83
C SER A 189 -12.23 -14.10 -23.48
N GLY A 190 -11.62 -13.24 -22.65
CA GLY A 190 -11.16 -13.59 -21.31
C GLY A 190 -9.74 -14.17 -21.24
N VAL A 191 -9.14 -14.02 -20.05
CA VAL A 191 -7.71 -14.34 -19.81
C VAL A 191 -7.35 -15.80 -20.14
N ILE A 192 -8.24 -16.75 -19.81
CA ILE A 192 -7.99 -18.18 -20.05
C ILE A 192 -8.01 -18.52 -21.52
N GLU A 193 -8.99 -17.99 -22.27
CA GLU A 193 -9.08 -18.27 -23.70
C GLU A 193 -7.90 -17.64 -24.44
N ILE A 194 -7.53 -16.41 -24.07
CA ILE A 194 -6.35 -15.75 -24.61
C ILE A 194 -5.07 -16.52 -24.27
N PHE A 195 -4.92 -17.01 -23.04
CA PHE A 195 -3.78 -17.86 -22.65
C PHE A 195 -3.69 -19.15 -23.48
N LYS A 196 -4.81 -19.84 -23.70
CA LYS A 196 -4.85 -21.05 -24.52
C LYS A 196 -4.50 -20.76 -25.97
N ALA A 197 -5.09 -19.71 -26.55
CA ALA A 197 -4.82 -19.31 -27.92
C ALA A 197 -3.38 -18.87 -28.13
N ASP A 198 -2.82 -18.12 -27.19
CA ASP A 198 -1.44 -17.65 -27.21
C ASP A 198 -0.43 -18.80 -27.07
N LYS A 199 -0.82 -19.87 -26.35
CA LYS A 199 -0.03 -21.09 -26.23
C LYS A 199 -0.01 -21.88 -27.53
N GLU A 200 -1.12 -21.90 -28.28
CA GLU A 200 -1.24 -22.56 -29.59
C GLU A 200 -0.58 -21.73 -30.71
N ASN A 201 -0.68 -20.41 -30.64
CA ASN A 201 -0.11 -19.49 -31.63
C ASN A 201 0.84 -18.48 -30.97
N PRO A 202 2.15 -18.77 -30.89
CA PRO A 202 3.15 -17.96 -30.20
C PRO A 202 3.32 -16.53 -30.72
N ALA A 203 2.71 -16.15 -31.83
CA ALA A 203 2.90 -14.85 -32.47
C ALA A 203 2.23 -13.69 -31.69
N SER A 204 1.22 -13.96 -30.86
CA SER A 204 0.51 -12.91 -30.16
C SER A 204 1.19 -12.39 -28.88
N CYS A 205 1.92 -13.26 -28.16
CA CYS A 205 2.73 -12.95 -26.96
C CYS A 205 2.01 -12.14 -25.84
N ILE A 206 0.69 -12.12 -25.80
CA ILE A 206 -0.07 -11.25 -24.89
C ILE A 206 -0.14 -11.83 -23.49
N ALA A 207 -0.24 -13.16 -23.38
CA ALA A 207 -0.27 -13.83 -22.07
C ALA A 207 1.03 -13.63 -21.26
N VAL A 208 2.12 -13.21 -21.91
CA VAL A 208 3.38 -12.82 -21.23
C VAL A 208 3.18 -11.63 -20.32
N TYR A 209 2.34 -10.66 -20.70
CA TYR A 209 2.09 -9.45 -19.90
C TYR A 209 1.36 -9.75 -18.57
N MET A 210 0.73 -10.92 -18.45
CA MET A 210 0.05 -11.35 -17.23
C MET A 210 0.99 -11.86 -16.14
N THR A 211 2.26 -12.17 -16.50
CA THR A 211 3.25 -12.72 -15.55
C THR A 211 3.45 -11.83 -14.34
N GLY A 212 3.46 -10.50 -14.53
CA GLY A 212 3.62 -9.53 -13.46
C GLY A 212 2.62 -9.69 -12.31
N ARG A 213 1.38 -10.13 -12.57
CA ARG A 213 0.36 -10.34 -11.53
C ARG A 213 0.76 -11.44 -10.54
N TYR A 214 1.32 -12.54 -11.02
CA TYR A 214 1.81 -13.60 -10.14
C TYR A 214 3.06 -13.20 -9.36
N PHE A 215 3.98 -12.45 -9.99
CA PHE A 215 5.16 -11.93 -9.29
C PHE A 215 4.76 -10.96 -8.19
N ALA A 216 3.85 -10.05 -8.47
CA ALA A 216 3.30 -9.11 -7.49
C ALA A 216 2.67 -9.82 -6.28
N ASN A 217 1.81 -10.81 -6.56
CA ASN A 217 1.01 -11.45 -5.53
C ASN A 217 1.77 -12.51 -4.72
N ILE A 218 2.74 -13.20 -5.33
CA ILE A 218 3.38 -14.36 -4.70
C ILE A 218 4.85 -14.07 -4.37
N PHE A 219 5.70 -13.91 -5.38
CA PHE A 219 7.15 -13.94 -5.17
C PHE A 219 7.68 -12.68 -4.51
N LEU A 220 7.30 -11.50 -4.99
CA LEU A 220 7.72 -10.23 -4.39
C LEU A 220 7.12 -10.05 -3.01
N SER A 221 5.88 -10.48 -2.80
CA SER A 221 5.24 -10.43 -1.48
C SER A 221 5.93 -11.35 -0.46
N ILE A 222 6.41 -12.54 -0.86
CA ILE A 222 7.22 -13.43 -0.01
C ILE A 222 8.56 -12.77 0.34
N GLY A 223 9.26 -12.19 -0.65
CA GLY A 223 10.52 -11.49 -0.41
C GLY A 223 10.36 -10.31 0.56
N LEU A 224 9.30 -9.52 0.39
CA LEU A 224 8.96 -8.43 1.29
C LEU A 224 8.54 -8.92 2.67
N PHE A 225 7.74 -9.99 2.74
CA PHE A 225 7.33 -10.57 4.01
C PHE A 225 8.54 -10.99 4.83
N THR A 226 9.47 -11.71 4.25
CA THR A 226 10.68 -12.16 4.94
C THR A 226 11.58 -11.00 5.38
N ALA A 227 11.69 -9.93 4.57
CA ALA A 227 12.49 -8.75 4.90
C ALA A 227 11.88 -7.91 6.04
N LEU A 228 10.55 -7.82 6.08
CA LEU A 228 9.84 -6.92 6.98
C LEU A 228 9.37 -7.60 8.27
N PHE A 229 9.14 -8.91 8.28
CA PHE A 229 8.50 -9.62 9.40
C PHE A 229 9.16 -9.37 10.75
N SER A 230 10.50 -9.37 10.81
CA SER A 230 11.24 -9.11 12.04
C SER A 230 11.39 -7.61 12.40
N ARG A 231 10.97 -6.72 11.48
CA ARG A 231 11.16 -5.27 11.60
C ARG A 231 9.84 -4.51 11.80
N VAL A 232 8.75 -5.12 11.37
CA VAL A 232 7.41 -4.55 11.57
C VAL A 232 7.07 -4.63 13.06
N ARG A 233 6.72 -3.49 13.67
CA ARG A 233 6.29 -3.43 15.07
C ARG A 233 4.98 -4.17 15.28
N ASP A 234 4.76 -4.68 16.49
CA ASP A 234 3.56 -5.44 16.87
C ASP A 234 2.25 -4.75 16.47
N LYS A 235 2.20 -3.42 16.61
CA LYS A 235 1.01 -2.65 16.22
C LYS A 235 0.67 -2.72 14.72
N TYR A 236 1.62 -3.07 13.84
CA TYR A 236 1.44 -3.20 12.39
C TYR A 236 1.32 -4.65 11.93
N LEU A 237 1.63 -5.58 12.83
CA LEU A 237 1.74 -6.99 12.49
C LEU A 237 0.43 -7.57 11.94
N PHE A 238 -0.70 -7.20 12.53
CA PHE A 238 -2.01 -7.65 12.09
C PHE A 238 -2.31 -7.27 10.62
N SER A 239 -2.10 -6.00 10.25
CA SER A 239 -2.32 -5.53 8.89
C SER A 239 -1.35 -6.14 7.90
N PHE A 240 -0.10 -6.31 8.33
CA PHE A 240 0.95 -6.88 7.51
C PHE A 240 0.67 -8.35 7.18
N ILE A 241 0.38 -9.17 8.19
CA ILE A 241 0.08 -10.60 8.00
C ILE A 241 -1.21 -10.78 7.20
N SER A 242 -2.30 -10.07 7.57
CA SER A 242 -3.58 -10.21 6.89
C SER A 242 -3.52 -9.82 5.42
N SER A 243 -2.82 -8.72 5.08
CA SER A 243 -2.63 -8.29 3.69
C SER A 243 -1.73 -9.23 2.90
N PHE A 244 -0.69 -9.80 3.52
CA PHE A 244 0.16 -10.80 2.89
C PHE A 244 -0.59 -12.11 2.59
N VAL A 245 -1.36 -12.63 3.55
CA VAL A 245 -2.18 -13.83 3.35
C VAL A 245 -3.20 -13.61 2.23
N LEU A 246 -3.81 -12.42 2.17
CA LEU A 246 -4.71 -12.05 1.10
C LEU A 246 -4.03 -12.09 -0.28
N CYS A 247 -2.80 -11.56 -0.39
CA CYS A 247 -1.99 -11.62 -1.60
C CYS A 247 -1.85 -13.06 -2.12
N LEU A 248 -1.46 -13.98 -1.24
CA LEU A 248 -1.17 -15.37 -1.63
C LEU A 248 -2.43 -16.16 -1.98
N ILE A 249 -3.46 -16.08 -1.14
CA ILE A 249 -4.65 -16.94 -1.24
C ILE A 249 -5.63 -16.40 -2.27
N VAL A 250 -5.93 -15.09 -2.20
CA VAL A 250 -6.91 -14.45 -3.07
C VAL A 250 -6.28 -13.96 -4.38
N GLY A 251 -4.96 -13.75 -4.42
CA GLY A 251 -4.29 -13.15 -5.56
C GLY A 251 -4.60 -11.66 -5.73
N ASN A 252 -4.82 -10.95 -4.62
CA ASN A 252 -5.10 -9.52 -4.61
C ASN A 252 -4.08 -8.79 -3.74
N ASN A 253 -3.20 -8.01 -4.36
CA ASN A 253 -2.12 -7.29 -3.69
C ASN A 253 -2.51 -5.88 -3.22
N LEU A 254 -3.73 -5.43 -3.47
CA LEU A 254 -4.14 -4.04 -3.19
C LEU A 254 -3.93 -3.64 -1.73
N ALA A 255 -4.40 -4.47 -0.78
CA ALA A 255 -4.23 -4.20 0.64
C ALA A 255 -2.75 -4.21 1.05
N PHE A 256 -1.94 -5.09 0.44
CA PHE A 256 -0.51 -5.18 0.69
C PHE A 256 0.24 -3.96 0.13
N CYS A 257 -0.08 -3.51 -1.08
CA CYS A 257 0.48 -2.29 -1.66
C CYS A 257 0.09 -1.04 -0.87
N LEU A 258 -1.15 -0.95 -0.39
CA LEU A 258 -1.57 0.11 0.54
C LEU A 258 -0.75 0.07 1.83
N PHE A 259 -0.54 -1.12 2.40
CA PHE A 259 0.32 -1.25 3.57
C PHE A 259 1.74 -0.75 3.27
N LEU A 260 2.36 -1.19 2.16
CA LEU A 260 3.72 -0.80 1.79
C LEU A 260 3.87 0.71 1.62
N ILE A 261 2.96 1.36 0.90
CA ILE A 261 3.07 2.80 0.62
C ILE A 261 2.89 3.65 1.89
N PHE A 262 2.04 3.21 2.82
CA PHE A 262 1.85 3.88 4.09
C PHE A 262 2.92 3.52 5.13
N TYR A 263 3.53 2.34 5.02
CA TYR A 263 4.66 1.95 5.85
C TYR A 263 5.95 2.65 5.40
N ASN A 264 6.31 2.48 4.12
CA ASN A 264 7.46 3.13 3.51
C ASN A 264 7.32 3.20 1.97
N PRO A 265 7.04 4.38 1.39
CA PRO A 265 6.83 4.54 -0.06
C PRO A 265 8.05 4.16 -0.91
N PHE A 266 9.28 4.23 -0.36
CA PHE A 266 10.47 3.82 -1.08
C PHE A 266 10.55 2.29 -1.25
N ILE A 267 9.99 1.51 -0.31
CA ILE A 267 9.85 0.06 -0.46
C ILE A 267 8.88 -0.25 -1.60
N TYR A 268 7.76 0.47 -1.67
CA TYR A 268 6.81 0.31 -2.77
C TYR A 268 7.43 0.66 -4.13
N LEU A 269 8.25 1.71 -4.20
CA LEU A 269 8.99 2.03 -5.43
C LEU A 269 9.97 0.93 -5.82
N ALA A 270 10.73 0.38 -4.86
CA ALA A 270 11.63 -0.75 -5.11
C ALA A 270 10.86 -1.99 -5.58
N TYR A 271 9.71 -2.27 -4.98
CA TYR A 271 8.81 -3.33 -5.41
C TYR A 271 8.36 -3.16 -6.86
N LEU A 272 7.94 -1.96 -7.29
CA LEU A 272 7.56 -1.70 -8.68
C LEU A 272 8.70 -1.94 -9.66
N ILE A 273 9.93 -1.55 -9.30
CA ILE A 273 11.11 -1.77 -10.14
C ILE A 273 11.40 -3.26 -10.28
N CYS A 274 11.39 -4.01 -9.18
CA CYS A 274 11.59 -5.47 -9.20
C CYS A 274 10.50 -6.15 -10.06
N LEU A 275 9.24 -5.74 -9.91
CA LEU A 275 8.11 -6.25 -10.68
C LEU A 275 8.32 -6.04 -12.19
N GLY A 276 8.79 -4.87 -12.59
CA GLY A 276 9.13 -4.58 -13.97
C GLY A 276 10.25 -5.49 -14.50
N ILE A 277 11.32 -5.68 -13.73
CA ILE A 277 12.44 -6.56 -14.09
C ILE A 277 11.96 -8.00 -14.29
N ASP A 278 11.15 -8.51 -13.36
CA ASP A 278 10.64 -9.89 -13.42
C ASP A 278 9.77 -10.12 -14.66
N SER A 279 8.86 -9.19 -14.94
CA SER A 279 8.01 -9.25 -16.12
C SER A 279 8.84 -9.19 -17.43
N PHE A 280 9.88 -8.37 -17.45
CA PHE A 280 10.80 -8.30 -18.58
C PHE A 280 11.58 -9.60 -18.78
N VAL A 281 12.13 -10.19 -17.71
CA VAL A 281 12.84 -11.48 -17.78
C VAL A 281 11.91 -12.59 -18.26
N CYS A 282 10.67 -12.64 -17.77
CA CYS A 282 9.67 -13.59 -18.26
C CYS A 282 9.35 -13.41 -19.75
N SER A 283 9.34 -12.18 -20.24
CA SER A 283 9.12 -11.91 -21.65
C SER A 283 10.27 -12.38 -22.55
N LEU A 284 11.51 -12.31 -22.08
CA LEU A 284 12.68 -12.82 -22.80
C LEU A 284 12.67 -14.35 -22.97
N ILE A 285 12.09 -15.06 -21.99
CA ILE A 285 12.00 -16.52 -21.99
C ILE A 285 10.68 -16.99 -22.61
N ASP A 286 9.79 -16.06 -22.93
CA ASP A 286 8.45 -16.32 -23.46
C ASP A 286 7.65 -17.25 -22.52
N ILE A 287 7.56 -16.85 -21.25
CA ILE A 287 6.72 -17.50 -20.24
C ILE A 287 5.33 -16.90 -20.30
N ARG A 288 4.32 -17.74 -20.50
CA ARG A 288 2.91 -17.35 -20.58
C ARG A 288 2.17 -17.82 -19.35
N VAL A 289 1.26 -17.00 -18.88
CA VAL A 289 0.40 -17.33 -17.75
C VAL A 289 -1.05 -16.90 -18.03
N GLY A 290 -1.97 -17.58 -17.39
CA GLY A 290 -3.38 -17.21 -17.35
C GLY A 290 -3.89 -17.27 -15.92
N PHE A 291 -5.09 -16.77 -15.67
CA PHE A 291 -5.81 -16.96 -14.43
C PHE A 291 -7.31 -16.83 -14.70
N ASP A 292 -8.12 -17.48 -13.90
CA ASP A 292 -9.60 -17.48 -14.05
C ASP A 292 -10.20 -16.31 -13.26
N THR A 293 -9.92 -16.27 -11.97
CA THR A 293 -10.47 -15.25 -11.07
C THR A 293 -9.42 -14.24 -10.66
N SER A 294 -8.22 -14.71 -10.35
CA SER A 294 -7.11 -13.88 -9.87
C SER A 294 -5.79 -14.65 -9.91
N ALA A 295 -4.66 -13.95 -9.97
CA ALA A 295 -3.33 -14.57 -9.94
C ALA A 295 -2.94 -15.05 -8.53
N SER A 296 -3.65 -16.05 -8.03
CA SER A 296 -3.43 -16.68 -6.71
C SER A 296 -2.45 -17.85 -6.77
N LEU A 297 -1.97 -18.29 -5.60
CA LEU A 297 -1.10 -19.45 -5.49
C LEU A 297 -1.75 -20.73 -6.07
N PHE A 298 -3.05 -20.89 -5.93
CA PHE A 298 -3.80 -22.05 -6.42
C PHE A 298 -3.94 -22.06 -7.94
N GLU A 299 -4.16 -20.88 -8.55
CA GLU A 299 -4.28 -20.78 -10.00
C GLU A 299 -2.92 -20.85 -10.71
N MET A 300 -1.84 -20.45 -10.02
CA MET A 300 -0.47 -20.54 -10.53
C MET A 300 -0.13 -21.96 -11.05
N ILE A 301 -0.51 -22.98 -10.30
CA ILE A 301 -0.19 -24.38 -10.66
C ILE A 301 -0.90 -24.80 -11.95
N LYS A 302 -2.09 -24.23 -12.23
CA LYS A 302 -2.95 -24.66 -13.33
C LYS A 302 -2.68 -23.93 -14.66
N TYR A 303 -2.26 -22.67 -14.59
CA TYR A 303 -2.26 -21.77 -15.74
C TYR A 303 -0.87 -21.18 -16.05
N ILE A 304 0.20 -21.99 -15.97
CA ILE A 304 1.55 -21.59 -16.35
C ILE A 304 2.09 -22.51 -17.43
N ASP A 305 2.67 -21.91 -18.48
CA ASP A 305 3.23 -22.68 -19.59
C ASP A 305 4.56 -23.33 -19.22
N LYS A 306 5.52 -22.61 -18.65
CA LYS A 306 6.86 -23.09 -18.30
C LYS A 306 7.09 -23.06 -16.78
N PRO A 307 6.45 -23.95 -15.98
CA PRO A 307 6.40 -23.81 -14.52
C PRO A 307 7.77 -23.85 -13.84
N ILE A 308 8.71 -24.68 -14.33
CA ILE A 308 10.04 -24.78 -13.71
C ILE A 308 10.82 -23.47 -13.84
N TYR A 309 10.86 -22.88 -15.04
CA TYR A 309 11.52 -21.60 -15.28
C TYR A 309 10.85 -20.48 -14.48
N PHE A 310 9.52 -20.47 -14.46
CA PHE A 310 8.75 -19.49 -13.72
C PHE A 310 9.04 -19.52 -12.22
N LEU A 311 9.09 -20.74 -11.62
CA LEU A 311 9.41 -20.92 -10.20
C LEU A 311 10.86 -20.51 -9.87
N LEU A 312 11.82 -20.83 -10.76
CA LEU A 312 13.22 -20.42 -10.58
C LEU A 312 13.38 -18.90 -10.62
N ILE A 313 12.76 -18.23 -11.60
CA ILE A 313 12.76 -16.77 -11.67
C ILE A 313 12.07 -16.19 -10.44
N GLY A 314 10.93 -16.75 -10.04
CA GLY A 314 10.20 -16.31 -8.85
C GLY A 314 10.99 -16.44 -7.56
N ALA A 315 11.73 -17.52 -7.37
CA ALA A 315 12.60 -17.68 -6.21
C ALA A 315 13.74 -16.64 -6.20
N LEU A 316 14.37 -16.40 -7.36
CA LEU A 316 15.39 -15.35 -7.50
C LEU A 316 14.81 -13.96 -7.24
N SER A 317 13.62 -13.69 -7.75
CA SER A 317 12.87 -12.45 -7.52
C SER A 317 12.58 -12.22 -6.04
N SER A 318 12.14 -13.25 -5.32
CA SER A 318 11.91 -13.15 -3.87
C SER A 318 13.19 -12.77 -3.12
N ILE A 319 14.32 -13.36 -3.49
CA ILE A 319 15.64 -13.05 -2.92
C ILE A 319 16.04 -11.62 -3.26
N LEU A 320 15.89 -11.21 -4.52
CA LEU A 320 16.21 -9.85 -4.96
C LEU A 320 15.38 -8.81 -4.19
N MET A 321 14.07 -9.07 -4.06
CA MET A 321 13.17 -8.17 -3.33
C MET A 321 13.51 -8.10 -1.83
N TYR A 322 13.89 -9.22 -1.22
CA TYR A 322 14.37 -9.23 0.16
C TYR A 322 15.57 -8.27 0.34
N PHE A 323 16.60 -8.41 -0.50
CA PHE A 323 17.77 -7.53 -0.42
C PHE A 323 17.43 -6.07 -0.75
N ALA A 324 16.60 -5.81 -1.75
CA ALA A 324 16.15 -4.46 -2.09
C ALA A 324 15.42 -3.81 -0.91
N ALA A 325 14.51 -4.53 -0.25
CA ALA A 325 13.81 -4.03 0.92
C ALA A 325 14.76 -3.76 2.10
N VAL A 326 15.71 -4.66 2.36
CA VAL A 326 16.73 -4.48 3.41
C VAL A 326 17.60 -3.24 3.13
N LEU A 327 18.01 -3.02 1.88
CA LEU A 327 18.79 -1.84 1.48
C LEU A 327 17.97 -0.55 1.63
N VAL A 328 16.71 -0.55 1.23
CA VAL A 328 15.82 0.62 1.41
C VAL A 328 15.65 0.93 2.89
N LEU A 329 15.35 -0.07 3.72
CA LEU A 329 15.19 0.11 5.16
C LEU A 329 16.45 0.59 5.86
N SER A 330 17.63 0.14 5.41
CA SER A 330 18.90 0.61 5.99
C SER A 330 19.17 2.10 5.76
N LYS A 331 18.61 2.66 4.66
CA LYS A 331 18.80 4.07 4.28
C LYS A 331 17.62 4.96 4.63
N TYR A 332 16.39 4.43 4.51
CA TYR A 332 15.13 5.18 4.55
C TYR A 332 14.14 4.54 5.52
N ASP A 333 14.59 4.25 6.74
CA ASP A 333 13.70 3.78 7.80
C ASP A 333 12.88 4.96 8.34
N LEU A 334 11.75 5.24 7.70
CA LEU A 334 10.87 6.37 8.02
C LEU A 334 10.17 6.23 9.39
N GLU A 335 10.13 5.03 9.97
CA GLU A 335 9.56 4.83 11.30
C GLU A 335 10.52 5.19 12.43
N ASN A 336 11.82 5.01 12.17
CA ASN A 336 12.89 5.33 13.13
C ASN A 336 13.60 6.64 12.80
N HIS A 337 13.35 7.24 11.63
CA HIS A 337 13.95 8.51 11.24
C HIS A 337 12.95 9.68 11.35
N ARG A 338 12.86 10.24 12.51
CA ARG A 338 13.37 11.63 12.60
C ARG A 338 14.80 11.55 12.05
N ILE A 339 15.14 12.36 11.03
CA ILE A 339 16.54 12.51 10.58
C ILE A 339 17.28 13.16 11.75
N LEU A 340 17.65 12.32 12.70
CA LEU A 340 18.48 12.76 13.79
C LEU A 340 19.85 13.06 13.17
N PRO A 341 20.40 14.25 13.31
CA PRO A 341 21.79 14.49 12.96
C PRO A 341 22.63 13.36 13.51
N LYS A 342 23.70 13.04 12.84
CA LYS A 342 24.57 11.90 13.21
C LYS A 342 24.95 11.93 14.70
N SER A 343 25.14 13.12 15.27
CA SER A 343 25.39 13.37 16.69
C SER A 343 24.26 12.94 17.61
N VAL A 344 23.01 13.33 17.30
CA VAL A 344 21.84 12.98 18.14
C VAL A 344 21.53 11.49 18.05
N ARG A 345 21.68 10.88 16.87
CA ARG A 345 21.50 9.44 16.68
C ARG A 345 22.53 8.62 17.46
N GLN A 346 23.77 9.07 17.51
CA GLN A 346 24.80 8.42 18.33
C GLN A 346 24.48 8.57 19.82
N LEU A 347 24.10 9.77 20.25
CA LEU A 347 23.76 10.06 21.63
C LEU A 347 22.54 9.21 22.09
N THR A 348 21.50 9.16 21.29
CA THR A 348 20.31 8.33 21.55
C THR A 348 20.69 6.83 21.65
N LYS A 349 21.59 6.36 20.77
CA LYS A 349 22.08 4.99 20.81
C LYS A 349 22.83 4.70 22.13
N TYR A 350 23.65 5.63 22.59
CA TYR A 350 24.39 5.48 23.84
C TYR A 350 23.48 5.52 25.08
N LEU A 351 22.32 6.18 24.99
CA LEU A 351 21.27 6.18 26.01
C LEU A 351 20.41 4.89 26.01
N GLY A 352 20.74 3.92 25.16
CA GLY A 352 20.01 2.65 25.07
C GLY A 352 18.85 2.66 24.06
N GLY A 353 18.80 3.65 23.14
CA GLY A 353 17.78 3.80 22.11
C GLY A 353 16.66 4.78 22.49
N GLU A 354 15.90 5.25 21.49
CA GLU A 354 14.79 6.19 21.70
C GLU A 354 13.71 5.63 22.64
N GLU A 355 13.50 4.33 22.59
CA GLU A 355 12.50 3.67 23.44
C GLU A 355 12.87 3.64 24.92
N ASN A 356 14.16 3.79 25.20
CA ASN A 356 14.67 3.85 26.58
C ASN A 356 14.48 5.24 27.21
N ILE A 357 14.38 6.29 26.40
CA ILE A 357 14.17 7.67 26.90
C ILE A 357 12.70 7.83 27.29
N SER A 358 12.44 8.17 28.55
CA SER A 358 11.09 8.38 29.07
C SER A 358 10.70 9.84 29.21
N GLY A 359 11.69 10.76 29.30
CA GLY A 359 11.45 12.19 29.39
C GLY A 359 12.78 12.94 29.56
N TYR A 360 12.70 14.27 29.57
CA TYR A 360 13.86 15.16 29.81
C TYR A 360 13.41 16.45 30.48
N GLU A 361 14.13 16.87 31.48
CA GLU A 361 13.84 18.09 32.23
C GLU A 361 15.11 18.61 32.90
N ASN A 362 15.36 19.93 32.84
CA ASN A 362 16.41 20.63 33.58
C ASN A 362 17.83 20.03 33.46
N GLY A 363 18.25 19.61 32.25
CA GLY A 363 19.58 19.01 32.03
C GLY A 363 19.65 17.51 32.34
N ILE A 364 18.51 16.89 32.67
CA ILE A 364 18.42 15.48 33.03
C ILE A 364 17.55 14.76 31.97
N VAL A 365 18.03 13.62 31.50
CA VAL A 365 17.28 12.70 30.64
C VAL A 365 16.87 11.50 31.50
N TYR A 366 15.56 11.22 31.52
CA TYR A 366 15.02 10.07 32.24
C TYR A 366 14.97 8.86 31.31
N VAL A 367 15.46 7.72 31.79
CA VAL A 367 15.50 6.47 31.05
C VAL A 367 14.67 5.39 31.74
N LYS A 368 14.13 4.47 30.97
CA LYS A 368 13.34 3.34 31.53
C LYS A 368 14.23 2.26 32.12
N ASN A 369 15.37 1.99 31.50
CA ASN A 369 16.32 0.98 31.93
C ASN A 369 17.75 1.52 31.86
N PRO A 370 18.37 1.88 32.98
CA PRO A 370 19.71 2.43 33.03
C PRO A 370 20.79 1.43 32.61
N ASN A 371 20.52 0.11 32.65
CA ASN A 371 21.50 -0.90 32.23
C ASN A 371 21.75 -0.94 30.73
N LEU A 372 20.91 -0.28 29.92
CA LEU A 372 21.08 -0.16 28.48
C LEU A 372 21.97 1.02 28.04
N ILE A 373 22.43 1.82 29.01
CA ILE A 373 23.24 3.00 28.73
C ILE A 373 24.72 2.59 28.54
N ASP A 374 25.32 3.07 27.47
CA ASP A 374 26.73 2.90 27.22
C ASP A 374 27.52 4.00 27.95
N VAL A 375 27.83 3.74 29.23
CA VAL A 375 28.50 4.69 30.13
C VAL A 375 29.93 5.05 29.66
N LEU A 376 30.56 4.19 28.85
CA LEU A 376 31.93 4.43 28.35
C LEU A 376 31.96 5.48 27.23
N MET A 377 30.83 5.71 26.59
CA MET A 377 30.70 6.65 25.45
C MET A 377 29.99 7.95 25.81
N LEU A 378 29.48 8.07 27.04
CA LEU A 378 28.77 9.25 27.54
C LEU A 378 29.49 9.81 28.76
N ASP A 379 29.84 11.10 28.73
CA ASP A 379 30.25 11.82 29.92
C ASP A 379 28.99 12.22 30.72
N CYS A 380 28.48 11.30 31.51
CA CYS A 380 27.25 11.45 32.24
C CYS A 380 27.30 10.93 33.66
N LEU A 381 26.49 11.51 34.54
CA LEU A 381 26.20 10.99 35.87
C LEU A 381 24.86 10.29 35.88
N ILE A 382 24.84 9.02 36.27
CA ILE A 382 23.61 8.21 36.34
C ILE A 382 23.22 8.09 37.82
N LYS A 383 21.98 8.50 38.13
CA LYS A 383 21.34 8.27 39.44
C LYS A 383 19.98 7.60 39.20
N GLU A 384 19.88 6.33 39.55
CA GLU A 384 18.68 5.53 39.29
C GLU A 384 18.31 5.57 37.79
N ASN A 385 17.17 6.17 37.45
CA ASN A 385 16.70 6.31 36.07
C ASN A 385 16.96 7.69 35.45
N ALA A 386 17.72 8.54 36.13
CA ALA A 386 18.05 9.90 35.71
C ALA A 386 19.51 9.97 35.22
N VAL A 387 19.71 10.47 34.02
CA VAL A 387 21.01 10.66 33.38
C VAL A 387 21.26 12.13 33.21
N THR A 388 22.24 12.67 33.93
CA THR A 388 22.64 14.07 33.75
C THR A 388 23.65 14.13 32.61
N LEU A 389 23.32 14.80 31.52
CA LEU A 389 24.18 15.03 30.37
C LEU A 389 24.87 16.38 30.48
N ASN A 390 25.96 16.56 29.70
CA ASN A 390 26.51 17.89 29.50
C ASN A 390 25.53 18.80 28.76
N THR A 391 25.74 20.11 28.85
CA THR A 391 24.81 21.12 28.29
C THR A 391 24.60 20.98 26.77
N GLU A 392 25.65 20.65 26.02
CA GLU A 392 25.59 20.51 24.57
C GLU A 392 24.73 19.28 24.14
N ASP A 393 24.96 18.15 24.79
CA ASP A 393 24.26 16.90 24.51
C ASP A 393 22.78 16.99 24.95
N TYR A 394 22.51 17.65 26.07
CA TYR A 394 21.15 17.90 26.53
C TYR A 394 20.38 18.81 25.57
N ASP A 395 20.98 19.92 25.14
CA ASP A 395 20.36 20.85 24.18
C ASP A 395 20.08 20.19 22.82
N LEU A 396 20.96 19.27 22.40
CA LEU A 396 20.72 18.44 21.21
C LEU A 396 19.49 17.55 21.38
N ILE A 397 19.35 16.87 22.51
CA ILE A 397 18.18 16.00 22.79
C ILE A 397 16.94 16.88 22.90
N LYS A 398 16.96 17.96 23.66
CA LYS A 398 15.84 18.87 23.86
C LYS A 398 15.33 19.42 22.53
N LYS A 399 16.21 19.93 21.69
CA LYS A 399 15.86 20.45 20.36
C LYS A 399 15.13 19.43 19.46
N TYR A 400 15.40 18.15 19.66
CA TYR A 400 14.82 17.08 18.86
C TYR A 400 13.53 16.50 19.42
N TYR A 401 13.34 16.53 20.72
CA TYR A 401 12.15 15.98 21.37
C TYR A 401 11.08 17.04 21.67
N ASP A 402 11.44 18.35 21.71
CA ASP A 402 10.49 19.48 21.81
C ASP A 402 9.88 19.88 20.45
N LEU A 403 10.37 19.35 19.31
CA LEU A 403 9.83 19.55 17.97
C LEU A 403 8.89 18.39 17.58
#